data_1d46eb5640968bcaa03a4e87f77208a5
#
_entry.id   1d46eb5640968bcaa03a4e87f77208a5
#
_cell.length_a   1.000
_cell.length_b   1.000
_cell.length_c   1.000
_cell.angle_alpha   90.00
_cell.angle_beta   90.00
_cell.angle_gamma   90.00
#
_symmetry.space_group_name_H-M   'P 1'
#
loop_
_entity.id
_entity.type
_entity.pdbx_description
1 polymer ?
#
loop_
_entity_poly.entity_id
_entity_poly.type
_entity_poly.pdbx_seq_one_letter_code
_entity_poly.pdbx_strand_id
1 'polypeptide(L)'
;NNNGNLGLYQKRLYYMEQIQTYFTDDDTEKGFSTLLKTMFNNLDTTQHTNFDENVRKQFIGSAQSLATYFNGVATNLQELQGTLNNEIKSTVDNVNSIAEKIALINKQINQVEINGGHANELRDKRALLVDELSAIVPVEISEVPITNSNYPDMDLGINKYTVKINGQTMVDGYDYRTLSYEAREQKINQTDIDGLYDLTWSDTGVKFNAASASMGGSLRALFEMRDGNNAENFTGKIGTEAGSIQNTVVDGRTVTQITVKNPSMTDVEKLSIAEQGIITVLNNDYLYSDFTMNADGSYTFTLKQELNASQRSKFLGESVSIGKSVDAMGIPYYMSQMNQFLRSF
;
A
#
# COMPACT_ATOMS: atom_id res chain seq x y z
N ASN A 1 -10.37 -20.19 -5.90
CA ASN A 1 -9.21 -19.43 -6.45
C ASN A 1 -9.51 -18.67 -7.75
N ASN A 2 -10.42 -19.13 -8.63
CA ASN A 2 -10.72 -18.43 -9.88
C ASN A 2 -11.43 -17.08 -9.65
N ASN A 3 -12.39 -17.00 -8.73
CA ASN A 3 -13.11 -15.77 -8.42
C ASN A 3 -12.19 -14.68 -7.84
N GLY A 4 -11.26 -15.07 -6.95
CA GLY A 4 -10.28 -14.15 -6.40
C GLY A 4 -9.34 -13.57 -7.45
N ASN A 5 -8.85 -14.40 -8.38
CA ASN A 5 -8.01 -13.92 -9.48
C ASN A 5 -8.80 -13.00 -10.43
N LEU A 6 -10.06 -13.33 -10.73
CA LEU A 6 -10.90 -12.49 -11.55
C LEU A 6 -11.14 -11.12 -10.90
N GLY A 7 -11.49 -11.08 -9.61
CA GLY A 7 -11.67 -9.84 -8.84
C GLY A 7 -10.40 -8.99 -8.81
N LEU A 8 -9.23 -9.62 -8.62
CA LEU A 8 -7.92 -8.96 -8.67
C LEU A 8 -7.68 -8.26 -10.01
N TYR A 9 -7.79 -9.02 -11.12
CA TYR A 9 -7.48 -8.48 -12.45
C TYR A 9 -8.48 -7.43 -12.93
N GLN A 10 -9.78 -7.63 -12.68
CA GLN A 10 -10.81 -6.66 -13.04
C GLN A 10 -10.60 -5.32 -12.31
N LYS A 11 -10.28 -5.36 -11.02
CA LYS A 11 -10.07 -4.15 -10.24
C LYS A 11 -8.78 -3.44 -10.64
N ARG A 12 -7.70 -4.17 -10.90
CA ARG A 12 -6.46 -3.61 -11.46
C ARG A 12 -6.70 -2.93 -12.81
N LEU A 13 -7.37 -3.63 -13.75
CA LEU A 13 -7.65 -3.08 -15.07
C LEU A 13 -8.44 -1.78 -14.99
N TYR A 14 -9.49 -1.75 -14.18
CA TYR A 14 -10.32 -0.57 -13.98
C TYR A 14 -9.50 0.65 -13.55
N TYR A 15 -8.63 0.51 -12.56
CA TYR A 15 -7.81 1.63 -12.09
C TYR A 15 -6.64 1.96 -13.00
N MET A 16 -6.08 0.98 -13.69
CA MET A 16 -5.06 1.23 -14.72
C MET A 16 -5.63 2.04 -15.89
N GLU A 17 -6.85 1.74 -16.34
CA GLU A 17 -7.55 2.52 -17.36
C GLU A 17 -7.79 3.96 -16.89
N GLN A 18 -8.17 4.18 -15.63
CA GLN A 18 -8.30 5.53 -15.08
C GLN A 18 -6.96 6.28 -15.06
N ILE A 19 -5.89 5.64 -14.59
CA ILE A 19 -4.54 6.25 -14.63
C ILE A 19 -4.16 6.59 -16.08
N GLN A 20 -4.43 5.71 -17.02
CA GLN A 20 -4.12 5.94 -18.43
C GLN A 20 -4.80 7.21 -18.96
N THR A 21 -6.05 7.51 -18.55
CA THR A 21 -6.75 8.73 -19.00
C THR A 21 -6.04 10.01 -18.60
N TYR A 22 -5.31 10.02 -17.48
CA TYR A 22 -4.56 11.20 -17.04
C TYR A 22 -3.31 11.50 -17.89
N PHE A 23 -2.84 10.51 -18.66
CA PHE A 23 -1.69 10.62 -19.55
C PHE A 23 -2.10 10.64 -21.05
N THR A 24 -3.39 10.86 -21.35
CA THR A 24 -3.86 10.95 -22.72
C THR A 24 -3.20 12.09 -23.46
N ASP A 25 -2.75 11.85 -24.70
CA ASP A 25 -2.17 12.81 -25.62
C ASP A 25 -2.67 12.50 -27.02
N ASP A 26 -3.73 13.17 -27.42
CA ASP A 26 -4.38 12.98 -28.70
C ASP A 26 -4.73 14.33 -29.38
N ASP A 27 -5.45 14.28 -30.47
CA ASP A 27 -5.82 15.49 -31.25
C ASP A 27 -6.77 16.43 -30.47
N THR A 28 -7.47 15.93 -29.45
CA THR A 28 -8.44 16.70 -28.64
C THR A 28 -7.81 17.20 -27.34
N GLU A 29 -6.95 16.39 -26.73
CA GLU A 29 -6.26 16.71 -25.47
C GLU A 29 -4.75 16.70 -25.66
N LYS A 30 -4.14 17.88 -25.44
CA LYS A 30 -2.68 18.04 -25.52
C LYS A 30 -2.03 17.49 -24.25
N GLY A 31 -1.49 16.31 -24.36
CA GLY A 31 -0.75 15.67 -23.29
C GLY A 31 0.73 16.01 -23.30
N PHE A 32 1.48 15.19 -22.58
CA PHE A 32 2.90 15.39 -22.33
C PHE A 32 3.74 15.59 -23.59
N SER A 33 3.65 14.68 -24.58
CA SER A 33 4.52 14.70 -25.75
C SER A 33 4.28 15.95 -26.61
N THR A 34 3.03 16.35 -26.76
CA THR A 34 2.65 17.56 -27.52
C THR A 34 3.12 18.82 -26.82
N LEU A 35 2.96 18.93 -25.49
CA LEU A 35 3.41 20.09 -24.72
C LEU A 35 4.94 20.21 -24.70
N LEU A 36 5.64 19.08 -24.53
CA LEU A 36 7.09 19.01 -24.57
C LEU A 36 7.65 19.43 -25.93
N LYS A 37 7.10 18.88 -27.01
CA LYS A 37 7.49 19.25 -28.38
C LYS A 37 7.27 20.75 -28.64
N THR A 38 6.15 21.31 -28.17
CA THR A 38 5.88 22.75 -28.29
C THR A 38 6.89 23.57 -27.55
N MET A 39 7.27 23.18 -26.34
CA MET A 39 8.29 23.87 -25.55
C MET A 39 9.67 23.86 -26.25
N PHE A 40 10.10 22.70 -26.78
CA PHE A 40 11.36 22.60 -27.52
C PHE A 40 11.36 23.40 -28.82
N ASN A 41 10.28 23.41 -29.58
CA ASN A 41 10.14 24.20 -30.79
C ASN A 41 10.26 25.71 -30.47
N ASN A 42 9.64 26.17 -29.38
CA ASN A 42 9.72 27.56 -28.94
C ASN A 42 11.15 27.91 -28.44
N LEU A 43 11.84 26.99 -27.80
CA LEU A 43 13.25 27.15 -27.40
C LEU A 43 14.16 27.29 -28.62
N ASP A 44 14.01 26.40 -29.61
CA ASP A 44 14.75 26.46 -30.88
C ASP A 44 14.53 27.78 -31.63
N THR A 45 13.26 28.22 -31.72
CA THR A 45 12.93 29.52 -32.31
C THR A 45 13.60 30.67 -31.57
N THR A 46 13.68 30.60 -30.22
CA THR A 46 14.33 31.62 -29.40
C THR A 46 15.81 31.76 -29.75
N GLN A 47 16.50 30.65 -30.02
CA GLN A 47 17.93 30.64 -30.41
C GLN A 47 18.15 31.31 -31.79
N HIS A 48 17.22 31.14 -32.71
CA HIS A 48 17.35 31.63 -34.10
C HIS A 48 16.88 33.08 -34.29
N THR A 49 16.19 33.68 -33.32
CA THR A 49 15.61 35.04 -33.41
C THR A 49 16.31 36.08 -32.55
N ASN A 50 17.59 35.91 -32.23
CA ASN A 50 18.37 36.80 -31.37
C ASN A 50 17.68 37.13 -30.03
N PHE A 51 16.96 36.18 -29.43
CA PHE A 51 16.26 36.30 -28.16
C PHE A 51 15.18 37.41 -28.14
N ASP A 52 14.40 37.57 -29.22
CA ASP A 52 13.27 38.45 -29.26
C ASP A 52 12.34 38.28 -28.05
N GLU A 53 11.86 39.38 -27.47
CA GLU A 53 11.05 39.34 -26.22
C GLU A 53 9.75 38.55 -26.38
N ASN A 54 9.09 38.63 -27.54
CA ASN A 54 7.85 37.88 -27.77
C ASN A 54 8.07 36.40 -27.88
N VAL A 55 9.17 36.00 -28.54
CA VAL A 55 9.56 34.58 -28.68
C VAL A 55 9.94 34.00 -27.31
N ARG A 56 10.67 34.78 -26.47
CA ARG A 56 10.94 34.38 -25.07
C ARG A 56 9.66 34.20 -24.25
N LYS A 57 8.67 35.08 -24.40
CA LYS A 57 7.36 34.94 -23.74
C LYS A 57 6.62 33.69 -24.19
N GLN A 58 6.72 33.30 -25.47
CA GLN A 58 6.14 32.06 -25.97
C GLN A 58 6.81 30.83 -25.36
N PHE A 59 8.14 30.82 -25.27
CA PHE A 59 8.85 29.74 -24.59
C PHE A 59 8.45 29.61 -23.12
N ILE A 60 8.45 30.72 -22.37
CA ILE A 60 8.02 30.74 -20.96
C ILE A 60 6.59 30.23 -20.83
N GLY A 61 5.65 30.67 -21.68
CA GLY A 61 4.27 30.22 -21.70
C GLY A 61 4.13 28.72 -21.95
N SER A 62 4.94 28.17 -22.87
CA SER A 62 4.94 26.71 -23.12
C SER A 62 5.52 25.90 -21.94
N ALA A 63 6.57 26.40 -21.29
CA ALA A 63 7.11 25.79 -20.08
C ALA A 63 6.10 25.83 -18.91
N GLN A 64 5.37 26.94 -18.74
CA GLN A 64 4.28 27.05 -17.77
C GLN A 64 3.14 26.07 -18.04
N SER A 65 2.78 25.88 -19.32
CA SER A 65 1.75 24.91 -19.71
C SER A 65 2.16 23.48 -19.37
N LEU A 66 3.42 23.12 -19.61
CA LEU A 66 3.98 21.81 -19.22
C LEU A 66 3.98 21.62 -17.70
N ALA A 67 4.38 22.62 -16.94
CA ALA A 67 4.33 22.57 -15.46
C ALA A 67 2.88 22.43 -14.94
N THR A 68 1.94 23.16 -15.52
CA THR A 68 0.51 23.06 -15.17
C THR A 68 -0.04 21.66 -15.46
N TYR A 69 0.33 21.07 -16.60
CA TYR A 69 -0.04 19.71 -16.94
C TYR A 69 0.45 18.71 -15.88
N PHE A 70 1.72 18.73 -15.50
CA PHE A 70 2.24 17.81 -14.49
C PHE A 70 1.61 18.00 -13.11
N ASN A 71 1.35 19.25 -12.71
CA ASN A 71 0.64 19.52 -11.47
C ASN A 71 -0.79 18.97 -11.51
N GLY A 72 -1.48 19.08 -12.64
CA GLY A 72 -2.81 18.50 -12.85
C GLY A 72 -2.80 16.99 -12.74
N VAL A 73 -1.86 16.31 -13.42
CA VAL A 73 -1.70 14.84 -13.33
C VAL A 73 -1.39 14.41 -11.90
N ALA A 74 -0.49 15.12 -11.21
CA ALA A 74 -0.17 14.81 -9.81
C ALA A 74 -1.38 14.93 -8.90
N THR A 75 -2.17 15.99 -9.05
CA THR A 75 -3.41 16.19 -8.30
C THR A 75 -4.41 15.08 -8.56
N ASN A 76 -4.65 14.73 -9.83
CA ASN A 76 -5.57 13.66 -10.20
C ASN A 76 -5.13 12.30 -9.63
N LEU A 77 -3.83 11.99 -9.64
CA LEU A 77 -3.29 10.77 -9.05
C LEU A 77 -3.47 10.73 -7.53
N GLN A 78 -3.29 11.87 -6.84
CA GLN A 78 -3.53 11.96 -5.39
C GLN A 78 -5.02 11.82 -5.05
N GLU A 79 -5.92 12.41 -5.82
CA GLU A 79 -7.37 12.24 -5.67
C GLU A 79 -7.79 10.79 -5.90
N LEU A 80 -7.21 10.13 -6.90
CA LEU A 80 -7.43 8.71 -7.15
C LEU A 80 -6.92 7.84 -5.98
N GLN A 81 -5.77 8.20 -5.38
CA GLN A 81 -5.26 7.52 -4.20
C GLN A 81 -6.23 7.65 -3.01
N GLY A 82 -6.84 8.82 -2.83
CA GLY A 82 -7.90 9.04 -1.84
C GLY A 82 -9.15 8.22 -2.12
N THR A 83 -9.54 8.11 -3.38
CA THR A 83 -10.68 7.27 -3.80
C THR A 83 -10.43 5.79 -3.51
N LEU A 84 -9.24 5.28 -3.85
CA LEU A 84 -8.81 3.91 -3.51
C LEU A 84 -8.81 3.67 -2.00
N ASN A 85 -8.35 4.64 -1.23
CA ASN A 85 -8.35 4.54 0.24
C ASN A 85 -9.77 4.42 0.83
N ASN A 86 -10.71 5.19 0.30
CA ASN A 86 -12.13 5.10 0.69
C ASN A 86 -12.77 3.79 0.23
N GLU A 87 -12.41 3.28 -0.94
CA GLU A 87 -12.91 1.98 -1.42
C GLU A 87 -12.35 0.82 -0.58
N ILE A 88 -11.10 0.90 -0.11
CA ILE A 88 -10.55 -0.07 0.85
C ILE A 88 -11.42 -0.11 2.11
N LYS A 89 -11.75 1.05 2.67
CA LYS A 89 -12.62 1.14 3.84
C LYS A 89 -13.96 0.45 3.61
N SER A 90 -14.68 0.81 2.55
CA SER A 90 -15.99 0.22 2.25
C SER A 90 -15.90 -1.28 1.93
N THR A 91 -14.81 -1.73 1.32
CA THR A 91 -14.55 -3.15 1.07
C THR A 91 -14.34 -3.92 2.37
N VAL A 92 -13.60 -3.37 3.33
CA VAL A 92 -13.41 -3.98 4.66
C VAL A 92 -14.72 -4.05 5.41
N ASP A 93 -15.54 -3.00 5.38
CA ASP A 93 -16.87 -2.99 5.99
C ASP A 93 -17.76 -4.09 5.38
N ASN A 94 -17.70 -4.31 4.06
CA ASN A 94 -18.40 -5.40 3.39
C ASN A 94 -17.88 -6.78 3.82
N VAL A 95 -16.56 -6.98 3.89
CA VAL A 95 -15.95 -8.23 4.39
C VAL A 95 -16.45 -8.56 5.80
N ASN A 96 -16.46 -7.57 6.70
CA ASN A 96 -16.97 -7.74 8.07
C ASN A 96 -18.45 -8.11 8.10
N SER A 97 -19.28 -7.45 7.29
CA SER A 97 -20.71 -7.76 7.17
C SER A 97 -20.98 -9.17 6.64
N ILE A 98 -20.18 -9.61 5.67
CA ILE A 98 -20.28 -11.00 5.14
C ILE A 98 -19.93 -12.01 6.23
N ALA A 99 -18.85 -11.78 7.00
CA ALA A 99 -18.46 -12.68 8.09
C ALA A 99 -19.56 -12.83 9.15
N GLU A 100 -20.17 -11.72 9.57
CA GLU A 100 -21.31 -11.70 10.50
C GLU A 100 -22.50 -12.50 9.95
N LYS A 101 -22.86 -12.27 8.69
CA LYS A 101 -23.98 -12.97 8.03
C LYS A 101 -23.70 -14.48 7.93
N ILE A 102 -22.48 -14.90 7.60
CA ILE A 102 -22.11 -16.32 7.56
C ILE A 102 -22.25 -16.95 8.94
N ALA A 103 -21.77 -16.30 10.00
CA ALA A 103 -21.89 -16.79 11.38
C ALA A 103 -23.37 -16.95 11.79
N LEU A 104 -24.22 -15.96 11.45
CA LEU A 104 -25.66 -16.02 11.69
C LEU A 104 -26.33 -17.18 10.93
N ILE A 105 -26.01 -17.35 9.65
CA ILE A 105 -26.56 -18.45 8.82
C ILE A 105 -26.09 -19.81 9.35
N ASN A 106 -24.84 -19.95 9.80
CA ASN A 106 -24.37 -21.17 10.44
C ASN A 106 -25.22 -21.56 11.65
N LYS A 107 -25.58 -20.56 12.49
CA LYS A 107 -26.47 -20.78 13.63
C LYS A 107 -27.86 -21.24 13.18
N GLN A 108 -28.43 -20.63 12.15
CA GLN A 108 -29.74 -20.97 11.61
C GLN A 108 -29.74 -22.39 11.00
N ILE A 109 -28.70 -22.76 10.24
CA ILE A 109 -28.54 -24.09 9.68
C ILE A 109 -28.55 -25.14 10.81
N ASN A 110 -27.71 -24.96 11.82
CA ASN A 110 -27.62 -25.90 12.92
C ASN A 110 -28.90 -25.99 13.74
N GLN A 111 -29.67 -24.89 13.87
CA GLN A 111 -31.00 -24.93 14.52
C GLN A 111 -32.04 -25.77 13.74
N VAL A 112 -31.98 -25.75 12.41
CA VAL A 112 -32.86 -26.57 11.57
C VAL A 112 -32.42 -28.03 11.62
N GLU A 113 -31.13 -28.32 11.48
CA GLU A 113 -30.59 -29.66 11.30
C GLU A 113 -30.55 -30.47 12.58
N ILE A 114 -30.37 -29.85 13.76
CA ILE A 114 -30.45 -30.53 15.06
C ILE A 114 -31.87 -31.11 15.33
N ASN A 115 -32.90 -30.54 14.70
CA ASN A 115 -34.27 -31.05 14.76
C ASN A 115 -34.62 -32.02 13.63
N GLY A 116 -33.62 -32.51 12.87
CA GLY A 116 -33.82 -33.48 11.79
C GLY A 116 -34.31 -32.84 10.48
N GLY A 117 -34.30 -31.52 10.34
CA GLY A 117 -34.63 -30.80 9.11
C GLY A 117 -33.42 -30.73 8.16
N HIS A 118 -33.69 -30.27 6.92
CA HIS A 118 -32.65 -30.00 5.92
C HIS A 118 -32.63 -28.51 5.57
N ALA A 119 -31.53 -27.82 5.85
CA ALA A 119 -31.38 -26.38 5.69
C ALA A 119 -30.82 -25.97 4.30
N ASN A 120 -31.28 -26.60 3.20
CA ASN A 120 -30.71 -26.43 1.86
C ASN A 120 -30.68 -24.95 1.43
N GLU A 121 -31.78 -24.23 1.59
CA GLU A 121 -31.86 -22.81 1.19
C GLU A 121 -30.87 -21.93 1.97
N LEU A 122 -30.66 -22.20 3.25
CA LEU A 122 -29.66 -21.48 4.07
C LEU A 122 -28.24 -21.84 3.66
N ARG A 123 -27.99 -23.11 3.30
CA ARG A 123 -26.68 -23.54 2.78
C ARG A 123 -26.37 -22.85 1.45
N ASP A 124 -27.35 -22.71 0.56
CA ASP A 124 -27.21 -21.98 -0.71
C ASP A 124 -26.91 -20.47 -0.46
N LYS A 125 -27.63 -19.85 0.46
CA LYS A 125 -27.36 -18.46 0.87
C LYS A 125 -25.93 -18.30 1.45
N ARG A 126 -25.48 -19.25 2.29
CA ARG A 126 -24.12 -19.25 2.82
C ARG A 126 -23.09 -19.39 1.71
N ALA A 127 -23.32 -20.27 0.74
CA ALA A 127 -22.42 -20.45 -0.40
C ALA A 127 -22.27 -19.17 -1.23
N LEU A 128 -23.37 -18.45 -1.49
CA LEU A 128 -23.32 -17.16 -2.20
C LEU A 128 -22.50 -16.11 -1.43
N LEU A 129 -22.63 -16.02 -0.12
CA LEU A 129 -21.82 -15.11 0.71
C LEU A 129 -20.33 -15.47 0.69
N VAL A 130 -20.02 -16.75 0.67
CA VAL A 130 -18.64 -17.23 0.56
C VAL A 130 -18.07 -16.94 -0.83
N ASP A 131 -18.86 -17.09 -1.89
CA ASP A 131 -18.46 -16.72 -3.25
C ASP A 131 -18.19 -15.21 -3.37
N GLU A 132 -19.06 -14.37 -2.78
CA GLU A 132 -18.85 -12.92 -2.70
C GLU A 132 -17.54 -12.60 -1.94
N LEU A 133 -17.33 -13.21 -0.78
CA LEU A 133 -16.10 -13.02 0.00
C LEU A 133 -14.86 -13.46 -0.79
N SER A 134 -14.96 -14.57 -1.54
CA SER A 134 -13.84 -15.14 -2.31
C SER A 134 -13.37 -14.25 -3.47
N ALA A 135 -14.24 -13.36 -3.98
CA ALA A 135 -13.87 -12.36 -4.97
C ALA A 135 -13.06 -11.20 -4.35
N ILE A 136 -13.25 -10.95 -3.05
CA ILE A 136 -12.60 -9.85 -2.32
C ILE A 136 -11.27 -10.30 -1.72
N VAL A 137 -11.25 -11.47 -1.06
CA VAL A 137 -10.07 -12.05 -0.39
C VAL A 137 -10.01 -13.56 -0.63
N PRO A 138 -8.83 -14.20 -0.60
CA PRO A 138 -8.74 -15.67 -0.67
C PRO A 138 -9.41 -16.30 0.55
N VAL A 139 -10.29 -17.27 0.29
CA VAL A 139 -11.07 -17.96 1.30
C VAL A 139 -10.70 -19.44 1.35
N GLU A 140 -10.50 -19.96 2.57
CA GLU A 140 -10.42 -21.37 2.86
C GLU A 140 -11.59 -21.77 3.75
N ILE A 141 -12.27 -22.87 3.40
CA ILE A 141 -13.46 -23.35 4.09
C ILE A 141 -13.17 -24.71 4.69
N SER A 142 -13.67 -24.93 5.90
CA SER A 142 -13.71 -26.24 6.55
C SER A 142 -15.07 -26.45 7.20
N GLU A 143 -15.67 -27.62 6.98
CA GLU A 143 -16.90 -28.04 7.64
C GLU A 143 -16.66 -29.39 8.32
N VAL A 144 -16.83 -29.43 9.64
CA VAL A 144 -16.52 -30.60 10.47
C VAL A 144 -17.73 -30.94 11.33
N PRO A 145 -18.17 -32.22 11.39
CA PRO A 145 -19.23 -32.65 12.28
C PRO A 145 -18.91 -32.30 13.74
N ILE A 146 -19.92 -31.85 14.48
CA ILE A 146 -19.80 -31.64 15.92
C ILE A 146 -20.24 -32.94 16.61
N THR A 147 -19.31 -33.55 17.32
CA THR A 147 -19.56 -34.79 18.07
C THR A 147 -19.78 -34.51 19.55
N ASN A 148 -20.39 -35.43 20.26
CA ASN A 148 -20.57 -35.34 21.71
C ASN A 148 -19.20 -35.44 22.43
N SER A 149 -18.88 -34.50 23.31
CA SER A 149 -17.59 -34.49 24.04
C SER A 149 -17.37 -35.72 24.92
N ASN A 150 -18.46 -36.36 25.43
CA ASN A 150 -18.40 -37.58 26.25
C ASN A 150 -18.46 -38.84 25.41
N TYR A 151 -18.96 -38.78 24.21
CA TYR A 151 -19.12 -39.89 23.25
C TYR A 151 -18.66 -39.43 21.86
N PRO A 152 -17.33 -39.43 21.56
CA PRO A 152 -16.77 -38.88 20.33
C PRO A 152 -17.30 -39.50 19.04
N ASP A 153 -17.81 -40.74 19.11
CA ASP A 153 -18.40 -41.47 17.97
C ASP A 153 -19.88 -41.08 17.72
N MET A 154 -20.46 -40.24 18.59
CA MET A 154 -21.85 -39.78 18.47
C MET A 154 -21.90 -38.42 17.77
N ASP A 155 -22.28 -38.43 16.49
CA ASP A 155 -22.56 -37.24 15.71
C ASP A 155 -23.84 -36.54 16.24
N LEU A 156 -23.77 -35.22 16.45
CA LEU A 156 -24.91 -34.42 16.90
C LEU A 156 -25.81 -33.98 15.73
N GLY A 157 -25.51 -34.36 14.50
CA GLY A 157 -26.26 -33.96 13.30
C GLY A 157 -26.09 -32.52 12.91
N ILE A 158 -25.08 -31.84 13.45
CA ILE A 158 -24.74 -30.45 13.15
C ILE A 158 -23.27 -30.31 12.85
N ASN A 159 -22.92 -29.28 12.05
CA ASN A 159 -21.54 -29.06 11.61
C ASN A 159 -21.00 -27.73 12.13
N LYS A 160 -19.69 -27.73 12.45
CA LYS A 160 -18.91 -26.52 12.65
C LYS A 160 -18.35 -26.08 11.29
N TYR A 161 -18.81 -24.92 10.82
CA TYR A 161 -18.35 -24.31 9.58
C TYR A 161 -17.36 -23.21 9.88
N THR A 162 -16.15 -23.32 9.33
CA THR A 162 -15.06 -22.36 9.57
C THR A 162 -14.65 -21.72 8.26
N VAL A 163 -14.48 -20.42 8.27
CA VAL A 163 -13.96 -19.62 7.15
C VAL A 163 -12.67 -18.95 7.56
N LYS A 164 -11.61 -19.17 6.78
CA LYS A 164 -10.32 -18.51 6.96
C LYS A 164 -10.03 -17.58 5.80
N ILE A 165 -9.42 -16.45 6.08
CA ILE A 165 -8.87 -15.51 5.12
C ILE A 165 -7.39 -15.29 5.40
N ASN A 166 -6.55 -15.34 4.38
CA ASN A 166 -5.09 -15.25 4.53
C ASN A 166 -4.54 -16.17 5.65
N GLY A 167 -5.04 -17.41 5.71
CA GLY A 167 -4.62 -18.42 6.70
C GLY A 167 -5.12 -18.18 8.14
N GLN A 168 -5.83 -17.09 8.41
CA GLN A 168 -6.39 -16.76 9.73
C GLN A 168 -7.90 -16.97 9.76
N THR A 169 -8.39 -17.53 10.85
CA THR A 169 -9.82 -17.77 11.03
C THR A 169 -10.58 -16.45 11.17
N MET A 170 -11.57 -16.26 10.30
CA MET A 170 -12.49 -15.12 10.35
C MET A 170 -13.86 -15.52 10.90
N VAL A 171 -14.39 -16.67 10.49
CA VAL A 171 -15.63 -17.23 11.06
C VAL A 171 -15.33 -18.61 11.65
N ASP A 172 -15.76 -18.84 12.88
CA ASP A 172 -15.61 -20.11 13.61
C ASP A 172 -16.93 -20.58 14.20
N GLY A 173 -17.68 -21.32 13.39
CA GLY A 173 -19.05 -21.70 13.76
C GLY A 173 -19.97 -20.49 13.84
N TYR A 174 -20.31 -20.06 15.03
CA TYR A 174 -21.21 -18.94 15.29
C TYR A 174 -20.47 -17.63 15.64
N ASP A 175 -19.18 -17.74 15.91
CA ASP A 175 -18.34 -16.61 16.24
C ASP A 175 -17.66 -16.07 14.98
N TYR A 176 -17.38 -14.78 14.95
CA TYR A 176 -16.66 -14.13 13.87
C TYR A 176 -15.73 -13.06 14.39
N ARG A 177 -14.69 -12.80 13.62
CA ARG A 177 -13.72 -11.72 13.82
C ARG A 177 -13.88 -10.69 12.72
N THR A 178 -13.49 -9.47 13.00
CA THR A 178 -13.56 -8.35 12.07
C THR A 178 -12.18 -7.76 11.81
N LEU A 179 -12.04 -7.12 10.65
CA LEU A 179 -10.91 -6.26 10.32
C LEU A 179 -11.24 -4.83 10.70
N SER A 180 -10.26 -4.10 11.20
CA SER A 180 -10.29 -2.65 11.38
C SER A 180 -9.30 -1.97 10.44
N TYR A 181 -9.55 -0.70 10.18
CA TYR A 181 -8.66 0.17 9.40
C TYR A 181 -8.22 1.35 10.26
N GLU A 182 -6.93 1.65 10.22
CA GLU A 182 -6.31 2.73 10.98
C GLU A 182 -5.53 3.63 10.03
N ALA A 183 -5.69 4.95 10.17
CA ALA A 183 -4.94 5.91 9.38
C ALA A 183 -3.45 5.84 9.76
N ARG A 184 -2.58 5.76 8.76
CA ARG A 184 -1.12 5.84 8.95
C ARG A 184 -0.75 7.20 9.53
N GLU A 185 0.08 7.21 10.54
CA GLU A 185 0.67 8.43 11.07
C GLU A 185 1.76 9.00 10.16
N GLN A 186 2.41 8.14 9.39
CA GLN A 186 3.53 8.50 8.51
C GLN A 186 3.29 8.01 7.08
N LYS A 187 3.71 8.83 6.12
CA LYS A 187 3.74 8.46 4.69
C LYS A 187 4.78 7.36 4.46
N ILE A 188 4.49 6.48 3.51
CA ILE A 188 5.42 5.45 3.05
C ILE A 188 6.23 5.98 1.87
N ASN A 189 5.56 6.55 0.88
CA ASN A 189 6.19 7.20 -0.26
C ASN A 189 6.08 8.72 -0.10
N GLN A 190 7.04 9.47 -0.63
CA GLN A 190 7.06 10.94 -0.55
C GLN A 190 5.78 11.57 -1.08
N THR A 191 5.21 10.99 -2.12
CA THR A 191 4.04 11.51 -2.85
C THR A 191 2.69 11.05 -2.30
N ASP A 192 2.69 10.15 -1.29
CA ASP A 192 1.45 9.67 -0.67
C ASP A 192 0.66 10.83 -0.06
N ILE A 193 -0.66 10.73 -0.12
CA ILE A 193 -1.54 11.58 0.68
C ILE A 193 -1.50 11.17 2.16
N ASP A 194 -1.90 12.06 3.05
CA ASP A 194 -1.98 11.75 4.48
C ASP A 194 -3.18 10.84 4.78
N GLY A 195 -3.07 10.05 5.86
CA GLY A 195 -4.19 9.29 6.40
C GLY A 195 -4.59 8.05 5.60
N LEU A 196 -3.69 7.47 4.80
CA LEU A 196 -3.93 6.19 4.14
C LEU A 196 -4.12 5.07 5.19
N TYR A 197 -5.09 4.18 4.96
CA TYR A 197 -5.42 3.13 5.92
C TYR A 197 -4.48 1.92 5.82
N ASP A 198 -4.03 1.43 6.98
CA ASP A 198 -3.53 0.07 7.17
C ASP A 198 -4.62 -0.77 7.83
N LEU A 199 -4.58 -2.09 7.61
CA LEU A 199 -5.57 -3.01 8.15
C LEU A 199 -4.98 -3.82 9.31
N THR A 200 -5.82 -4.03 10.32
CA THR A 200 -5.50 -4.86 11.49
C THR A 200 -6.69 -5.77 11.83
N TRP A 201 -6.45 -6.84 12.54
CA TRP A 201 -7.51 -7.60 13.17
C TRP A 201 -8.02 -6.84 14.40
N SER A 202 -9.33 -6.58 14.47
CA SER A 202 -9.93 -5.73 15.51
C SER A 202 -9.75 -6.26 16.94
N ASP A 203 -9.63 -7.57 17.10
CA ASP A 203 -9.49 -8.25 18.39
C ASP A 203 -8.07 -8.32 18.91
N THR A 204 -7.07 -8.35 18.01
CA THR A 204 -5.66 -8.57 18.38
C THR A 204 -4.75 -7.40 18.02
N GLY A 205 -5.20 -6.48 17.17
CA GLY A 205 -4.36 -5.42 16.61
C GLY A 205 -3.25 -5.92 15.66
N VAL A 206 -3.24 -7.21 15.33
CA VAL A 206 -2.24 -7.78 14.43
C VAL A 206 -2.48 -7.25 13.01
N LYS A 207 -1.40 -6.78 12.37
CA LYS A 207 -1.46 -6.23 11.00
C LYS A 207 -1.96 -7.29 10.00
N PHE A 208 -2.91 -6.88 9.15
CA PHE A 208 -3.40 -7.67 8.02
C PHE A 208 -2.74 -7.18 6.74
N ASN A 209 -1.80 -7.96 6.20
CA ASN A 209 -1.06 -7.58 5.00
C ASN A 209 -1.85 -7.92 3.73
N ALA A 210 -2.69 -6.98 3.28
CA ALA A 210 -3.51 -7.13 2.08
C ALA A 210 -2.69 -7.12 0.77
N ALA A 211 -1.49 -6.52 0.75
CA ALA A 211 -0.61 -6.47 -0.42
C ALA A 211 0.34 -7.68 -0.55
N SER A 212 0.21 -8.68 0.33
CA SER A 212 1.06 -9.89 0.28
C SER A 212 0.93 -10.61 -1.05
N ALA A 213 2.04 -11.18 -1.56
CA ALA A 213 2.05 -11.96 -2.78
C ALA A 213 1.15 -13.22 -2.71
N SER A 214 0.89 -13.75 -1.50
CA SER A 214 -0.02 -14.88 -1.26
C SER A 214 -1.49 -14.49 -1.29
N MET A 215 -1.80 -13.19 -1.21
CA MET A 215 -3.16 -12.69 -1.30
C MET A 215 -3.65 -12.66 -2.75
N GLY A 216 -4.95 -12.87 -2.93
CA GLY A 216 -5.70 -12.64 -4.17
C GLY A 216 -6.86 -11.70 -3.88
N GLY A 217 -7.78 -11.58 -4.84
CA GLY A 217 -9.01 -10.81 -4.66
C GLY A 217 -8.87 -9.31 -4.91
N SER A 218 -10.03 -8.66 -4.96
CA SER A 218 -10.10 -7.22 -5.27
C SER A 218 -9.45 -6.34 -4.20
N LEU A 219 -9.45 -6.78 -2.93
CA LEU A 219 -8.81 -6.03 -1.83
C LEU A 219 -7.30 -5.88 -2.06
N ARG A 220 -6.63 -6.95 -2.52
CA ARG A 220 -5.22 -6.86 -2.90
C ARG A 220 -4.99 -5.86 -4.02
N ALA A 221 -5.84 -5.89 -5.07
CA ALA A 221 -5.72 -4.96 -6.18
C ALA A 221 -5.82 -3.50 -5.74
N LEU A 222 -6.73 -3.18 -4.80
CA LEU A 222 -6.87 -1.84 -4.25
C LEU A 222 -5.57 -1.38 -3.55
N PHE A 223 -4.96 -2.24 -2.74
CA PHE A 223 -3.68 -1.93 -2.09
C PHE A 223 -2.53 -1.79 -3.10
N GLU A 224 -2.47 -2.67 -4.10
CA GLU A 224 -1.45 -2.59 -5.15
C GLU A 224 -1.55 -1.31 -5.98
N MET A 225 -2.78 -0.89 -6.33
CA MET A 225 -2.98 0.35 -7.07
C MET A 225 -2.72 1.59 -6.21
N ARG A 226 -3.07 1.54 -4.91
CA ARG A 226 -2.87 2.66 -3.97
C ARG A 226 -1.40 2.83 -3.55
N ASP A 227 -0.71 1.73 -3.22
CA ASP A 227 0.60 1.72 -2.57
C ASP A 227 1.72 1.18 -3.47
N GLY A 228 1.40 0.67 -4.67
CA GLY A 228 2.36 0.03 -5.58
C GLY A 228 3.48 0.97 -6.01
N ASN A 229 4.70 0.60 -5.69
CA ASN A 229 5.93 1.33 -6.02
C ASN A 229 6.92 0.49 -6.85
N ASN A 230 6.44 -0.56 -7.54
CA ASN A 230 7.24 -1.46 -8.36
C ASN A 230 8.39 -2.11 -7.57
N ALA A 231 8.14 -2.45 -6.31
CA ALA A 231 9.15 -2.95 -5.36
C ALA A 231 10.33 -1.98 -5.10
N GLU A 232 10.21 -0.74 -5.52
CA GLU A 232 11.25 0.30 -5.33
C GLU A 232 11.11 0.93 -3.94
N ASN A 233 11.69 0.32 -2.93
CA ASN A 233 11.85 0.91 -1.62
C ASN A 233 13.33 1.13 -1.29
N PHE A 234 13.60 2.03 -0.35
CA PHE A 234 14.95 2.27 0.12
C PHE A 234 15.41 1.13 1.00
N THR A 235 16.58 0.57 0.67
CA THR A 235 17.27 -0.43 1.50
C THR A 235 18.75 -0.07 1.60
N GLY A 236 19.42 -0.58 2.63
CA GLY A 236 20.85 -0.38 2.83
C GLY A 236 21.35 -1.14 4.04
N LYS A 237 22.58 -0.85 4.44
CA LYS A 237 23.18 -1.40 5.66
C LYS A 237 23.72 -0.28 6.54
N ILE A 238 23.49 -0.39 7.84
CA ILE A 238 24.11 0.51 8.81
C ILE A 238 25.63 0.28 8.75
N GLY A 239 26.40 1.35 8.78
CA GLY A 239 27.87 1.23 8.81
C GLY A 239 28.34 0.41 10.03
N THR A 240 29.49 -0.25 9.87
CA THR A 240 30.08 -1.10 10.92
C THR A 240 30.95 -0.31 11.91
N GLU A 241 31.31 0.91 11.58
CA GLU A 241 32.12 1.78 12.45
C GLU A 241 31.26 2.35 13.58
N ALA A 242 31.88 2.55 14.76
CA ALA A 242 31.20 3.09 15.94
C ALA A 242 30.51 4.47 15.70
N GLY A 243 31.07 5.27 14.78
CA GLY A 243 30.49 6.56 14.40
C GLY A 243 29.24 6.47 13.50
N SER A 244 28.89 5.28 12.98
CA SER A 244 27.71 5.09 12.14
C SER A 244 26.40 5.17 12.91
N ILE A 245 26.44 5.04 14.24
CA ILE A 245 25.28 5.23 15.11
C ILE A 245 25.72 6.07 16.30
N GLN A 246 25.18 7.27 16.39
CA GLN A 246 25.55 8.18 17.48
C GLN A 246 24.33 8.93 18.00
N ASN A 247 24.37 9.23 19.30
CA ASN A 247 23.39 10.10 19.90
C ASN A 247 23.83 11.56 19.68
N THR A 248 22.88 12.40 19.34
CA THR A 248 23.03 13.85 19.14
C THR A 248 21.90 14.59 19.84
N VAL A 249 22.04 15.90 20.01
CA VAL A 249 20.97 16.73 20.59
C VAL A 249 20.35 17.56 19.47
N VAL A 250 19.06 17.38 19.26
CA VAL A 250 18.24 18.16 18.32
C VAL A 250 17.10 18.80 19.13
N ASP A 251 16.94 20.10 19.04
CA ASP A 251 15.91 20.88 19.76
C ASP A 251 15.84 20.55 21.27
N GLY A 252 17.00 20.35 21.89
CA GLY A 252 17.12 20.06 23.33
C GLY A 252 16.77 18.62 23.75
N ARG A 253 16.51 17.72 22.78
CA ARG A 253 16.25 16.29 23.03
C ARG A 253 17.39 15.45 22.50
N THR A 254 17.78 14.44 23.26
CA THR A 254 18.73 13.43 22.79
C THR A 254 18.01 12.50 21.82
N VAL A 255 18.55 12.38 20.62
CA VAL A 255 18.06 11.52 19.53
C VAL A 255 19.22 10.70 18.97
N THR A 256 18.93 9.64 18.25
CA THR A 256 19.98 8.83 17.61
C THR A 256 20.03 9.09 16.11
N GLN A 257 21.22 9.31 15.58
CA GLN A 257 21.48 9.31 14.13
C GLN A 257 22.05 7.96 13.70
N ILE A 258 21.56 7.47 12.57
CA ILE A 258 21.98 6.21 11.94
C ILE A 258 22.48 6.52 10.52
N THR A 259 23.73 6.17 10.23
CA THR A 259 24.29 6.30 8.88
C THR A 259 24.17 4.98 8.13
N VAL A 260 23.46 5.01 7.03
CA VAL A 260 23.20 3.88 6.13
C VAL A 260 24.15 3.95 4.93
N LYS A 261 24.96 2.92 4.78
CA LYS A 261 25.90 2.72 3.67
C LYS A 261 25.34 1.75 2.64
N ASN A 262 25.88 1.79 1.44
CA ASN A 262 25.43 0.96 0.32
C ASN A 262 23.90 1.02 0.11
N PRO A 263 23.31 2.22 0.01
CA PRO A 263 21.88 2.34 -0.17
C PRO A 263 21.48 1.83 -1.57
N SER A 264 20.28 1.27 -1.68
CA SER A 264 19.69 0.86 -2.96
C SER A 264 19.42 2.04 -3.89
N MET A 265 19.21 3.24 -3.31
CA MET A 265 19.01 4.51 -4.02
C MET A 265 20.24 5.40 -3.83
N THR A 266 21.09 5.45 -4.83
CA THR A 266 22.29 6.31 -4.85
C THR A 266 22.06 7.63 -5.56
N ASP A 267 20.97 7.73 -6.30
CA ASP A 267 20.60 8.89 -7.09
C ASP A 267 19.48 9.67 -6.36
N VAL A 268 19.78 10.91 -5.94
CA VAL A 268 18.81 11.79 -5.25
C VAL A 268 17.59 12.06 -6.11
N GLU A 269 17.75 12.06 -7.43
CA GLU A 269 16.66 12.31 -8.37
C GLU A 269 15.62 11.17 -8.35
N LYS A 270 16.06 9.96 -7.98
CA LYS A 270 15.18 8.77 -7.84
C LYS A 270 14.61 8.58 -6.46
N LEU A 271 14.93 9.48 -5.53
CA LEU A 271 14.52 9.33 -4.14
C LEU A 271 13.00 9.49 -3.99
N SER A 272 12.34 8.42 -3.49
CA SER A 272 10.90 8.39 -3.24
C SER A 272 10.53 8.27 -1.76
N ILE A 273 11.52 8.33 -0.85
CA ILE A 273 11.28 8.24 0.60
C ILE A 273 10.70 9.56 1.12
N ALA A 274 9.77 9.48 2.06
CA ALA A 274 9.20 10.64 2.72
C ALA A 274 10.24 11.36 3.58
N GLU A 275 10.10 12.67 3.79
CA GLU A 275 10.98 13.45 4.66
C GLU A 275 10.98 12.93 6.10
N GLN A 276 9.82 12.49 6.58
CA GLN A 276 9.63 11.81 7.85
C GLN A 276 8.96 10.46 7.61
N GLY A 277 9.34 9.44 8.36
CA GLY A 277 8.79 8.12 8.13
C GLY A 277 9.29 7.07 9.10
N ILE A 278 9.21 5.83 8.64
CA ILE A 278 9.60 4.66 9.42
C ILE A 278 10.82 4.01 8.76
N ILE A 279 11.87 3.79 9.55
CA ILE A 279 13.01 2.94 9.22
C ILE A 279 12.91 1.64 10.02
N THR A 280 12.93 0.52 9.32
CA THR A 280 12.85 -0.81 9.93
C THR A 280 14.25 -1.40 10.07
N VAL A 281 14.62 -1.79 11.30
CA VAL A 281 15.90 -2.43 11.65
C VAL A 281 15.61 -3.66 12.51
N LEU A 282 16.15 -4.83 12.16
CA LEU A 282 15.93 -6.09 12.90
C LEU A 282 14.42 -6.37 13.13
N ASN A 283 13.58 -6.12 12.12
CA ASN A 283 12.11 -6.24 12.14
C ASN A 283 11.39 -5.34 13.18
N ASN A 284 12.06 -4.30 13.67
CA ASN A 284 11.45 -3.28 14.51
C ASN A 284 11.40 -1.95 13.76
N ASP A 285 10.29 -1.26 13.92
CA ASP A 285 10.00 0.01 13.29
C ASP A 285 10.46 1.17 14.20
N TYR A 286 11.21 2.11 13.64
CA TYR A 286 11.71 3.33 14.29
C TYR A 286 11.29 4.55 13.48
N LEU A 287 10.73 5.55 14.13
CA LEU A 287 10.37 6.81 13.50
C LEU A 287 11.62 7.66 13.28
N TYR A 288 11.80 8.20 12.07
CA TYR A 288 12.80 9.24 11.80
C TYR A 288 12.12 10.58 11.49
N SER A 289 12.78 11.69 11.86
CA SER A 289 12.29 13.05 11.67
C SER A 289 12.80 13.71 10.40
N ASP A 290 13.98 13.30 9.96
CA ASP A 290 14.65 13.81 8.77
C ASP A 290 15.74 12.84 8.29
N PHE A 291 16.28 13.10 7.12
CA PHE A 291 17.48 12.44 6.62
C PHE A 291 18.30 13.39 5.75
N THR A 292 19.59 13.10 5.65
CA THR A 292 20.51 13.81 4.76
C THR A 292 21.35 12.82 3.97
N MET A 293 21.58 13.13 2.70
CA MET A 293 22.56 12.41 1.87
C MET A 293 23.94 13.02 2.07
N ASN A 294 24.91 12.19 2.40
CA ASN A 294 26.28 12.58 2.60
C ASN A 294 27.06 12.62 1.29
N ALA A 295 28.19 13.33 1.26
CA ALA A 295 29.03 13.45 0.07
C ALA A 295 29.60 12.12 -0.44
N ASP A 296 29.69 11.10 0.42
CA ASP A 296 30.14 9.74 0.10
C ASP A 296 29.01 8.83 -0.43
N GLY A 297 27.79 9.36 -0.61
CA GLY A 297 26.62 8.62 -1.07
C GLY A 297 25.92 7.82 0.01
N SER A 298 26.36 7.90 1.26
CA SER A 298 25.62 7.34 2.40
C SER A 298 24.48 8.27 2.82
N TYR A 299 23.53 7.73 3.61
CA TYR A 299 22.42 8.51 4.16
C TYR A 299 22.45 8.49 5.68
N THR A 300 22.27 9.65 6.29
CA THR A 300 22.13 9.77 7.75
C THR A 300 20.68 10.07 8.08
N PHE A 301 20.04 9.18 8.85
CA PHE A 301 18.67 9.33 9.35
C PHE A 301 18.69 9.74 10.80
N THR A 302 17.89 10.75 11.16
CA THR A 302 17.72 11.20 12.54
C THR A 302 16.46 10.56 13.12
N LEU A 303 16.63 9.64 14.08
CA LEU A 303 15.50 8.99 14.75
C LEU A 303 14.84 9.96 15.73
N LYS A 304 13.51 9.84 15.92
CA LYS A 304 12.77 10.62 16.94
C LYS A 304 13.04 10.18 18.38
N GLN A 305 13.76 9.06 18.56
CA GLN A 305 14.05 8.47 19.88
C GLN A 305 15.55 8.23 20.08
N GLU A 306 15.94 8.16 21.33
CA GLU A 306 17.28 7.76 21.75
C GLU A 306 17.38 6.24 21.82
N LEU A 307 18.43 5.68 21.20
CA LEU A 307 18.79 4.27 21.35
C LEU A 307 19.82 4.11 22.47
N ASN A 308 19.64 3.12 23.33
CA ASN A 308 20.61 2.77 24.34
C ASN A 308 21.87 2.11 23.74
N ALA A 309 22.96 2.00 24.53
CA ALA A 309 24.23 1.48 24.06
C ALA A 309 24.13 0.05 23.49
N SER A 310 23.31 -0.81 24.08
CA SER A 310 23.09 -2.18 23.61
C SER A 310 22.39 -2.22 22.26
N GLN A 311 21.38 -1.38 22.06
CA GLN A 311 20.67 -1.27 20.77
C GLN A 311 21.62 -0.76 19.70
N ARG A 312 22.38 0.31 19.95
CA ARG A 312 23.36 0.84 19.00
C ARG A 312 24.39 -0.21 18.59
N SER A 313 24.92 -0.98 19.54
CA SER A 313 25.88 -2.05 19.24
C SER A 313 25.28 -3.16 18.36
N LYS A 314 24.01 -3.52 18.57
CA LYS A 314 23.32 -4.56 17.79
C LYS A 314 22.99 -4.11 16.37
N PHE A 315 22.86 -2.81 16.15
CA PHE A 315 22.47 -2.27 14.84
C PHE A 315 23.64 -2.14 13.86
N LEU A 316 24.87 -2.13 14.33
CA LEU A 316 26.05 -2.01 13.47
C LEU A 316 26.11 -3.13 12.45
N GLY A 317 26.17 -2.76 11.18
CA GLY A 317 26.21 -3.70 10.03
C GLY A 317 24.86 -4.31 9.64
N GLU A 318 23.80 -4.03 10.39
CA GLU A 318 22.47 -4.59 10.10
C GLU A 318 21.82 -3.94 8.88
N SER A 319 20.95 -4.72 8.24
CA SER A 319 20.17 -4.24 7.10
C SER A 319 19.02 -3.35 7.58
N VAL A 320 18.75 -2.30 6.79
CA VAL A 320 17.64 -1.38 6.99
C VAL A 320 16.75 -1.33 5.77
N SER A 321 15.47 -1.02 5.99
CA SER A 321 14.53 -0.69 4.93
C SER A 321 13.63 0.47 5.34
N ILE A 322 13.22 1.28 4.34
CA ILE A 322 12.27 2.37 4.52
C ILE A 322 11.13 2.19 3.52
N GLY A 323 9.92 2.34 4.02
CA GLY A 323 8.72 2.08 3.24
C GLY A 323 8.43 0.60 3.08
N LYS A 324 7.31 0.31 2.45
CA LYS A 324 6.91 -1.04 2.08
C LYS A 324 7.21 -1.26 0.60
N SER A 325 7.85 -2.36 0.27
CA SER A 325 7.97 -2.82 -1.10
C SER A 325 6.66 -3.46 -1.54
N VAL A 326 5.96 -2.83 -2.48
CA VAL A 326 4.76 -3.37 -3.11
C VAL A 326 5.06 -3.56 -4.60
N ASP A 327 5.21 -4.83 -4.99
CA ASP A 327 5.57 -5.22 -6.36
C ASP A 327 4.35 -5.08 -7.30
N ALA A 328 4.00 -3.83 -7.56
CA ALA A 328 2.96 -3.42 -8.50
C ALA A 328 3.22 -1.98 -8.98
N MET A 329 2.83 -1.68 -10.19
CA MET A 329 2.87 -0.33 -10.75
C MET A 329 1.61 0.43 -10.34
N GLY A 330 1.58 0.93 -9.11
CA GLY A 330 0.49 1.73 -8.56
C GLY A 330 0.75 3.23 -8.66
N ILE A 331 -0.08 4.03 -7.98
CA ILE A 331 0.02 5.49 -7.99
C ILE A 331 1.40 5.99 -7.59
N PRO A 332 2.04 5.50 -6.50
CA PRO A 332 3.38 5.94 -6.12
C PRO A 332 4.44 5.70 -7.20
N TYR A 333 4.34 4.60 -7.95
CA TYR A 333 5.21 4.33 -9.09
C TYR A 333 5.10 5.42 -10.17
N TYR A 334 3.87 5.73 -10.64
CA TYR A 334 3.67 6.75 -11.67
C TYR A 334 4.09 8.14 -11.20
N MET A 335 3.82 8.49 -9.95
CA MET A 335 4.28 9.74 -9.34
C MET A 335 5.81 9.82 -9.27
N SER A 336 6.47 8.73 -8.91
CA SER A 336 7.93 8.64 -8.88
C SER A 336 8.53 8.82 -10.27
N GLN A 337 8.00 8.12 -11.29
CA GLN A 337 8.48 8.24 -12.68
C GLN A 337 8.32 9.68 -13.20
N MET A 338 7.18 10.32 -12.93
CA MET A 338 6.93 11.69 -13.30
C MET A 338 7.90 12.67 -12.61
N ASN A 339 8.17 12.48 -11.31
CA ASN A 339 9.12 13.30 -10.56
C ASN A 339 10.56 13.12 -11.05
N GLN A 340 10.98 11.88 -11.36
CA GLN A 340 12.29 11.60 -11.94
C GLN A 340 12.45 12.31 -13.28
N PHE A 341 11.43 12.23 -14.13
CA PHE A 341 11.44 12.94 -15.41
C PHE A 341 11.59 14.45 -15.21
N LEU A 342 10.80 15.08 -14.34
CA LEU A 342 10.89 16.51 -14.07
C LEU A 342 12.23 16.97 -13.51
N ARG A 343 12.88 16.14 -12.70
CA ARG A 343 14.21 16.45 -12.15
C ARG A 343 15.34 16.31 -13.18
N SER A 344 15.14 15.52 -14.23
CA SER A 344 16.10 15.36 -15.32
C SER A 344 16.12 16.54 -16.31
N PHE A 345 15.14 17.46 -16.18
CA PHE A 345 15.03 18.70 -16.97
C PHE A 345 15.80 19.86 -16.35
#